data_97eacff93448e6083db0b68daf5ed212
#
_entry.id   97eacff93448e6083db0b68daf5ed212
#
_cell.length_a   1.000
_cell.length_b   1.000
_cell.length_c   1.000
_cell.angle_alpha   90.00
_cell.angle_beta   90.00
_cell.angle_gamma   90.00
#
_symmetry.space_group_name_H-M   'P 1'
#
loop_
_entity.id
_entity.type
_entity.pdbx_description
1 polymer ?
#
loop_
_entity_poly.entity_id
_entity_poly.type
_entity_poly.pdbx_seq_one_letter_code
_entity_poly.pdbx_strand_id
1 'polypeptide(L)'
;MNRLVFLLPIFAFSLFAMPENKKIALLQTLNGDEAVKVEGIEMNMVRGELRKAISNQSGYQAFTRTDIDQLMKEYGFQNSGMVSDAQRKKLGEMSGADYICVSTLTKSNTQFYLEAYLIDVSTGEISNPASQYGMLKDGTYANLFLLCQNLAKELISDIGSVLEEPNIIQHSSRQAPEHEYVDLALPSGTLWATCNVGATKPEEYGDYFSWGETTPKIFFDWSNYKYCNGSCTTITKYCTNSIAGTVDNKMELEPADDAATANWGTGWQMPSETQLLEIINSNNTTITWTSQNGVYGHKITSKSNGNSIFLPAAGNRALDIFFIDAGKSGCYWSRSLDSSGGGCSLFFFDSQPFVGVYNCCYGESVRPVRVQR
;
A
#
# COMPACT_ATOMS: atom_id res chain seq x y z
N MET A 1 65.63 31.51 -15.12
CA MET A 1 64.23 31.69 -15.56
C MET A 1 63.50 30.32 -15.52
N ASN A 2 62.94 30.01 -14.38
CA ASN A 2 62.15 28.74 -14.21
C ASN A 2 60.68 28.99 -14.55
N ARG A 3 60.17 28.32 -15.56
CA ARG A 3 58.74 28.30 -15.90
C ARG A 3 58.08 27.21 -15.07
N LEU A 4 57.22 27.62 -14.16
CA LEU A 4 56.33 26.75 -13.40
C LEU A 4 55.14 26.40 -14.30
N VAL A 5 54.97 25.11 -14.65
CA VAL A 5 53.81 24.60 -15.38
C VAL A 5 52.78 24.15 -14.34
N PHE A 6 51.67 24.86 -14.24
CA PHE A 6 50.52 24.44 -13.44
C PHE A 6 49.71 23.41 -14.23
N LEU A 7 49.74 22.17 -13.78
CA LEU A 7 48.78 21.13 -14.22
C LEU A 7 47.49 21.28 -13.43
N LEU A 8 46.44 21.73 -14.09
CA LEU A 8 45.06 21.67 -13.57
C LEU A 8 44.55 20.22 -13.62
N PRO A 9 43.96 19.67 -12.52
CA PRO A 9 43.31 18.36 -12.58
C PRO A 9 42.00 18.46 -13.35
N ILE A 10 41.92 17.71 -14.44
CA ILE A 10 40.68 17.49 -15.18
C ILE A 10 39.81 16.58 -14.31
N PHE A 11 38.80 17.15 -13.61
CA PHE A 11 37.74 16.37 -13.02
C PHE A 11 36.85 15.81 -14.13
N ALA A 12 37.01 14.53 -14.41
CA ALA A 12 36.06 13.79 -15.23
C ALA A 12 34.75 13.68 -14.44
N PHE A 13 33.77 14.52 -14.75
CA PHE A 13 32.39 14.30 -14.36
C PHE A 13 31.89 13.05 -15.11
N SER A 14 31.85 11.92 -14.44
CA SER A 14 31.06 10.78 -14.92
C SER A 14 29.59 11.20 -14.90
N LEU A 15 29.04 11.48 -16.07
CA LEU A 15 27.58 11.57 -16.24
C LEU A 15 27.04 10.16 -15.87
N PHE A 16 26.52 10.02 -14.68
CA PHE A 16 25.60 8.93 -14.40
C PHE A 16 24.37 9.17 -15.27
N ALA A 17 24.24 8.38 -16.33
CA ALA A 17 22.99 8.31 -17.09
C ALA A 17 21.89 7.90 -16.09
N MET A 18 20.87 8.74 -15.93
CA MET A 18 19.69 8.34 -15.16
C MET A 18 19.12 7.10 -15.82
N PRO A 19 18.73 6.08 -15.05
CA PRO A 19 18.12 4.89 -15.63
C PRO A 19 16.88 5.31 -16.43
N GLU A 20 16.82 4.86 -17.69
CA GLU A 20 15.68 5.15 -18.57
C GLU A 20 14.44 4.44 -17.99
N ASN A 21 13.31 5.15 -17.96
CA ASN A 21 12.07 4.56 -17.46
C ASN A 21 11.67 3.36 -18.32
N LYS A 22 11.29 2.26 -17.66
CA LYS A 22 10.72 1.08 -18.33
C LYS A 22 9.37 1.44 -18.93
N LYS A 23 9.18 1.06 -20.17
CA LYS A 23 7.99 1.39 -20.97
C LYS A 23 7.01 0.25 -20.97
N ILE A 24 5.77 0.52 -20.55
CA ILE A 24 4.69 -0.48 -20.48
C ILE A 24 3.57 -0.11 -21.46
N ALA A 25 3.32 -0.97 -22.43
CA ALA A 25 2.22 -0.83 -23.37
C ALA A 25 0.95 -1.47 -22.82
N LEU A 26 -0.11 -0.68 -22.57
CA LEU A 26 -1.39 -1.21 -22.10
C LEU A 26 -2.29 -1.55 -23.28
N LEU A 27 -2.70 -2.81 -23.36
CA LEU A 27 -3.78 -3.22 -24.26
C LEU A 27 -5.13 -2.78 -23.72
N GLN A 28 -6.16 -2.86 -24.56
CA GLN A 28 -7.54 -2.62 -24.12
C GLN A 28 -7.89 -3.61 -23.00
N THR A 29 -8.45 -3.11 -21.91
CA THR A 29 -8.97 -3.99 -20.84
C THR A 29 -10.08 -4.87 -21.41
N LEU A 30 -9.93 -6.18 -21.21
CA LEU A 30 -10.88 -7.17 -21.66
C LEU A 30 -12.09 -7.26 -20.73
N ASN A 31 -13.26 -7.57 -21.27
CA ASN A 31 -14.38 -7.98 -20.46
C ASN A 31 -14.29 -9.50 -20.26
N GLY A 32 -14.11 -9.95 -19.04
CA GLY A 32 -13.93 -11.36 -18.72
C GLY A 32 -15.20 -12.19 -18.92
N ASP A 33 -16.37 -11.54 -18.96
CA ASP A 33 -17.66 -12.17 -19.29
C ASP A 33 -18.41 -11.25 -20.25
N GLU A 34 -18.50 -11.63 -21.52
CA GLU A 34 -19.19 -10.86 -22.57
C GLU A 34 -20.68 -10.62 -22.27
N ALA A 35 -21.28 -11.47 -21.45
CA ALA A 35 -22.71 -11.36 -21.07
C ALA A 35 -22.95 -10.29 -20.00
N VAL A 36 -21.93 -9.82 -19.31
CA VAL A 36 -22.07 -8.94 -18.15
C VAL A 36 -21.48 -7.57 -18.42
N LYS A 37 -22.31 -6.60 -18.77
CA LYS A 37 -21.90 -5.19 -18.75
C LYS A 37 -21.79 -4.71 -17.30
N VAL A 38 -20.63 -4.19 -16.94
CA VAL A 38 -20.46 -3.48 -15.68
C VAL A 38 -21.03 -2.07 -15.89
N GLU A 39 -22.27 -1.85 -15.44
CA GLU A 39 -22.92 -0.55 -15.58
C GLU A 39 -22.09 0.54 -14.91
N GLY A 40 -21.85 1.64 -15.64
CA GLY A 40 -21.10 2.80 -15.17
C GLY A 40 -19.57 2.67 -15.26
N ILE A 41 -19.03 1.52 -15.67
CA ILE A 41 -17.58 1.37 -15.91
C ILE A 41 -17.35 0.99 -17.38
N GLU A 42 -16.75 1.90 -18.13
CA GLU A 42 -16.28 1.59 -19.48
C GLU A 42 -14.84 1.04 -19.44
N MET A 43 -14.55 0.00 -20.23
CA MET A 43 -13.21 -0.63 -20.29
C MET A 43 -12.10 0.37 -20.64
N ASN A 44 -12.44 1.40 -21.41
CA ASN A 44 -11.51 2.49 -21.73
C ASN A 44 -11.12 3.35 -20.51
N MET A 45 -12.03 3.47 -19.55
CA MET A 45 -11.76 4.19 -18.29
C MET A 45 -10.83 3.38 -17.41
N VAL A 46 -11.06 2.07 -17.31
CA VAL A 46 -10.17 1.14 -16.59
C VAL A 46 -8.75 1.24 -17.13
N ARG A 47 -8.60 1.13 -18.45
CA ARG A 47 -7.31 1.30 -19.13
C ARG A 47 -6.66 2.65 -18.82
N GLY A 48 -7.45 3.73 -18.86
CA GLY A 48 -6.98 5.09 -18.59
C GLY A 48 -6.47 5.27 -17.17
N GLU A 49 -7.19 4.75 -16.18
CA GLU A 49 -6.80 4.84 -14.79
C GLU A 49 -5.60 3.92 -14.47
N LEU A 50 -5.57 2.71 -15.02
CA LEU A 50 -4.42 1.81 -14.88
C LEU A 50 -3.15 2.41 -15.50
N ARG A 51 -3.27 3.06 -16.66
CA ARG A 51 -2.15 3.79 -17.27
C ARG A 51 -1.61 4.89 -16.36
N LYS A 52 -2.48 5.71 -15.77
CA LYS A 52 -2.06 6.75 -14.82
C LYS A 52 -1.38 6.14 -13.60
N ALA A 53 -1.97 5.08 -13.05
CA ALA A 53 -1.45 4.40 -11.89
C ALA A 53 -0.03 3.83 -12.12
N ILE A 54 0.20 3.20 -13.27
CA ILE A 54 1.52 2.69 -13.66
C ILE A 54 2.52 3.84 -13.88
N SER A 55 2.10 4.90 -14.59
CA SER A 55 2.98 6.06 -14.85
C SER A 55 3.35 6.84 -13.57
N ASN A 56 2.60 6.68 -12.49
CA ASN A 56 2.91 7.25 -11.18
C ASN A 56 3.93 6.41 -10.39
N GLN A 57 4.25 5.18 -10.84
CA GLN A 57 5.30 4.38 -10.23
C GLN A 57 6.68 4.87 -10.71
N SER A 58 7.62 5.03 -9.78
CA SER A 58 8.98 5.48 -10.10
C SER A 58 9.69 4.51 -11.04
N GLY A 59 10.31 5.03 -12.09
CA GLY A 59 11.04 4.21 -13.07
C GLY A 59 10.18 3.58 -14.16
N TYR A 60 8.89 3.90 -14.25
CA TYR A 60 7.97 3.35 -15.26
C TYR A 60 7.20 4.41 -16.01
N GLN A 61 6.90 4.13 -17.28
CA GLN A 61 6.10 4.97 -18.16
C GLN A 61 5.12 4.11 -18.96
N ALA A 62 3.84 4.40 -18.84
CA ALA A 62 2.80 3.74 -19.61
C ALA A 62 2.51 4.49 -20.92
N PHE A 63 2.29 3.72 -22.01
CA PHE A 63 1.95 4.29 -23.32
C PHE A 63 0.56 4.92 -23.35
N THR A 64 0.41 5.87 -24.26
CA THR A 64 -0.89 6.46 -24.59
C THR A 64 -1.73 5.46 -25.39
N ARG A 65 -3.03 5.56 -25.23
CA ARG A 65 -3.99 4.71 -25.93
C ARG A 65 -3.89 4.81 -27.46
N THR A 66 -3.67 6.02 -27.96
CA THR A 66 -3.67 6.32 -29.41
C THR A 66 -2.60 5.54 -30.15
N ASP A 67 -1.41 5.44 -29.57
CA ASP A 67 -0.28 4.78 -30.20
C ASP A 67 -0.52 3.27 -30.34
N ILE A 68 -1.09 2.65 -29.31
CA ILE A 68 -1.37 1.21 -29.31
C ILE A 68 -2.55 0.86 -30.22
N ASP A 69 -3.64 1.64 -30.18
CA ASP A 69 -4.81 1.40 -31.02
C ASP A 69 -4.48 1.54 -32.51
N GLN A 70 -3.56 2.45 -32.85
CA GLN A 70 -3.07 2.61 -34.24
C GLN A 70 -2.27 1.39 -34.69
N LEU A 71 -1.33 0.92 -33.88
CA LEU A 71 -0.54 -0.30 -34.17
C LEU A 71 -1.45 -1.52 -34.32
N MET A 72 -2.47 -1.65 -33.46
CA MET A 72 -3.43 -2.75 -33.56
C MET A 72 -4.23 -2.75 -34.86
N LYS A 73 -4.60 -1.56 -35.36
CA LYS A 73 -5.29 -1.42 -36.64
C LYS A 73 -4.39 -1.75 -37.85
N GLU A 74 -3.15 -1.26 -37.84
CA GLU A 74 -2.18 -1.46 -38.94
C GLU A 74 -1.82 -2.93 -39.13
N TYR A 75 -1.83 -3.73 -38.06
CA TYR A 75 -1.44 -5.14 -38.11
C TYR A 75 -2.61 -6.14 -38.06
N GLY A 76 -3.85 -5.66 -38.20
CA GLY A 76 -5.03 -6.52 -38.24
C GLY A 76 -5.27 -7.34 -36.97
N PHE A 77 -4.76 -6.89 -35.84
CA PHE A 77 -5.06 -7.49 -34.54
C PHE A 77 -6.54 -7.27 -34.24
N GLN A 78 -7.30 -8.34 -34.14
CA GLN A 78 -8.73 -8.23 -33.87
C GLN A 78 -8.99 -7.75 -32.44
N ASN A 79 -9.95 -6.87 -32.26
CA ASN A 79 -10.40 -6.33 -30.97
C ASN A 79 -11.06 -7.40 -30.04
N SER A 80 -11.04 -8.65 -30.41
CA SER A 80 -11.81 -9.75 -29.79
C SER A 80 -11.16 -10.39 -28.58
N GLY A 81 -10.16 -9.75 -27.96
CA GLY A 81 -9.55 -10.26 -26.73
C GLY A 81 -8.71 -11.54 -26.86
N MET A 82 -8.64 -12.13 -28.05
CA MET A 82 -7.90 -13.37 -28.32
C MET A 82 -6.61 -13.11 -29.11
N VAL A 83 -5.81 -12.18 -28.67
CA VAL A 83 -4.47 -11.95 -29.23
C VAL A 83 -3.53 -12.97 -28.60
N SER A 84 -2.87 -13.79 -29.41
CA SER A 84 -1.89 -14.78 -28.91
C SER A 84 -0.68 -14.08 -28.25
N ASP A 85 0.00 -14.76 -27.33
CA ASP A 85 1.17 -14.19 -26.65
C ASP A 85 2.27 -13.78 -27.64
N ALA A 86 2.45 -14.52 -28.75
CA ALA A 86 3.36 -14.16 -29.81
C ALA A 86 2.97 -12.83 -30.51
N GLN A 87 1.69 -12.59 -30.70
CA GLN A 87 1.20 -11.33 -31.28
C GLN A 87 1.36 -10.17 -30.29
N ARG A 88 1.13 -10.39 -28.98
CA ARG A 88 1.34 -9.40 -27.92
C ARG A 88 2.80 -8.99 -27.83
N LYS A 89 3.72 -9.98 -27.86
CA LYS A 89 5.15 -9.72 -27.91
C LYS A 89 5.54 -8.88 -29.13
N LYS A 90 5.05 -9.23 -30.33
CA LYS A 90 5.31 -8.46 -31.54
C LYS A 90 4.81 -7.03 -31.45
N LEU A 91 3.64 -6.81 -30.84
CA LEU A 91 3.10 -5.47 -30.60
C LEU A 91 4.01 -4.67 -29.65
N GLY A 92 4.54 -5.30 -28.60
CA GLY A 92 5.51 -4.67 -27.70
C GLY A 92 6.81 -4.27 -28.41
N GLU A 93 7.41 -5.17 -29.18
CA GLU A 93 8.61 -4.90 -29.96
C GLU A 93 8.41 -3.71 -30.92
N MET A 94 7.24 -3.62 -31.55
CA MET A 94 6.91 -2.55 -32.49
C MET A 94 6.61 -1.23 -31.82
N SER A 95 5.99 -1.23 -30.64
CA SER A 95 5.73 -0.03 -29.85
C SER A 95 6.96 0.48 -29.12
N GLY A 96 8.05 -0.28 -29.08
CA GLY A 96 9.23 0.01 -28.28
C GLY A 96 8.98 -0.07 -26.78
N ALA A 97 8.02 -0.91 -26.36
CA ALA A 97 7.74 -1.18 -24.96
C ALA A 97 8.67 -2.28 -24.41
N ASP A 98 9.04 -2.18 -23.15
CA ASP A 98 9.73 -3.25 -22.42
C ASP A 98 8.75 -4.34 -21.98
N TYR A 99 7.52 -3.93 -21.65
CA TYR A 99 6.44 -4.83 -21.21
C TYR A 99 5.12 -4.52 -21.89
N ILE A 100 4.30 -5.55 -22.04
CA ILE A 100 2.88 -5.41 -22.42
C ILE A 100 2.02 -5.73 -21.22
N CYS A 101 1.13 -4.82 -20.83
CA CYS A 101 0.14 -5.05 -19.80
C CYS A 101 -1.17 -5.52 -20.42
N VAL A 102 -1.65 -6.67 -19.99
CA VAL A 102 -2.97 -7.22 -20.31
C VAL A 102 -3.81 -7.15 -19.06
N SER A 103 -5.01 -6.56 -19.15
CA SER A 103 -5.93 -6.47 -18.03
C SER A 103 -7.31 -6.98 -18.40
N THR A 104 -8.01 -7.58 -17.43
CA THR A 104 -9.35 -8.15 -17.57
C THR A 104 -10.22 -7.66 -16.41
N LEU A 105 -11.41 -7.19 -16.72
CA LEU A 105 -12.43 -6.84 -15.74
C LEU A 105 -13.55 -7.88 -15.80
N THR A 106 -13.80 -8.55 -14.69
CA THR A 106 -14.86 -9.56 -14.55
C THR A 106 -15.83 -9.14 -13.45
N LYS A 107 -17.13 -9.31 -13.69
CA LYS A 107 -18.17 -9.06 -12.68
C LYS A 107 -18.74 -10.38 -12.16
N SER A 108 -18.89 -10.48 -10.85
CA SER A 108 -19.58 -11.56 -10.19
C SER A 108 -20.55 -10.99 -9.15
N ASN A 109 -21.86 -11.12 -9.41
CA ASN A 109 -22.93 -10.53 -8.58
C ASN A 109 -22.75 -9.00 -8.39
N THR A 110 -22.45 -8.57 -7.16
CA THR A 110 -22.19 -7.16 -6.79
C THR A 110 -20.71 -6.81 -6.78
N GLN A 111 -19.83 -7.78 -7.07
CA GLN A 111 -18.39 -7.61 -7.06
C GLN A 111 -17.85 -7.55 -8.48
N PHE A 112 -16.73 -6.87 -8.66
CA PHE A 112 -15.94 -6.96 -9.87
C PHE A 112 -14.48 -7.26 -9.53
N TYR A 113 -13.80 -7.94 -10.43
CA TYR A 113 -12.40 -8.32 -10.33
C TYR A 113 -11.65 -7.66 -11.46
N LEU A 114 -10.62 -6.91 -11.13
CA LEU A 114 -9.67 -6.38 -12.10
C LEU A 114 -8.38 -7.17 -11.96
N GLU A 115 -8.05 -7.93 -12.98
CA GLU A 115 -6.82 -8.70 -13.07
C GLU A 115 -5.91 -8.11 -14.13
N ALA A 116 -4.62 -8.19 -13.94
CA ALA A 116 -3.66 -7.86 -14.97
C ALA A 116 -2.37 -8.66 -14.81
N TYR A 117 -1.66 -8.82 -15.90
CA TYR A 117 -0.32 -9.40 -15.94
C TYR A 117 0.54 -8.66 -16.96
N LEU A 118 1.84 -8.83 -16.84
CA LEU A 118 2.82 -8.26 -17.74
C LEU A 118 3.46 -9.36 -18.57
N ILE A 119 3.73 -9.05 -19.83
CA ILE A 119 4.53 -9.89 -20.72
C ILE A 119 5.81 -9.12 -20.97
N ASP A 120 6.95 -9.68 -20.60
CA ASP A 120 8.27 -9.17 -20.97
C ASP A 120 8.46 -9.32 -22.48
N VAL A 121 8.71 -8.19 -23.16
CA VAL A 121 8.84 -8.19 -24.61
C VAL A 121 10.12 -8.90 -25.08
N SER A 122 11.18 -8.89 -24.28
CA SER A 122 12.46 -9.48 -24.62
C SER A 122 12.48 -10.99 -24.47
N THR A 123 11.90 -11.52 -23.38
CA THR A 123 11.90 -12.95 -23.07
C THR A 123 10.61 -13.66 -23.48
N GLY A 124 9.49 -12.93 -23.52
CA GLY A 124 8.14 -13.46 -23.69
C GLY A 124 7.59 -14.10 -22.41
N GLU A 125 8.29 -13.97 -21.29
CA GLU A 125 7.81 -14.45 -19.99
C GLU A 125 6.62 -13.64 -19.52
N ILE A 126 5.69 -14.31 -18.86
CA ILE A 126 4.47 -13.72 -18.28
C ILE A 126 4.68 -13.63 -16.78
N SER A 127 4.50 -12.43 -16.22
CA SER A 127 4.51 -12.23 -14.76
C SER A 127 3.36 -13.00 -14.09
N ASN A 128 3.47 -13.23 -12.80
CA ASN A 128 2.32 -13.67 -12.03
C ASN A 128 1.16 -12.66 -12.19
N PRO A 129 -0.09 -13.11 -12.36
CA PRO A 129 -1.19 -12.20 -12.46
C PRO A 129 -1.43 -11.50 -11.12
N ALA A 130 -1.44 -10.17 -11.15
CA ALA A 130 -1.93 -9.36 -10.06
C ALA A 130 -3.45 -9.24 -10.14
N SER A 131 -4.15 -9.27 -9.02
CA SER A 131 -5.59 -9.17 -9.01
C SER A 131 -6.10 -8.28 -7.89
N GLN A 132 -7.06 -7.44 -8.24
CA GLN A 132 -7.75 -6.56 -7.32
C GLN A 132 -9.27 -6.71 -7.54
N TYR A 133 -10.04 -6.67 -6.47
CA TYR A 133 -11.49 -6.79 -6.56
C TYR A 133 -12.19 -5.65 -5.84
N GLY A 134 -13.40 -5.31 -6.26
CA GLY A 134 -14.21 -4.23 -5.75
C GLY A 134 -15.70 -4.50 -5.83
N MET A 135 -16.48 -3.73 -5.08
CA MET A 135 -17.94 -3.76 -5.18
C MET A 135 -18.45 -2.60 -6.03
N LEU A 136 -19.39 -2.86 -6.91
CA LEU A 136 -20.10 -1.84 -7.64
C LEU A 136 -21.23 -1.30 -6.76
N LYS A 137 -21.01 -0.16 -6.17
CA LYS A 137 -22.08 0.69 -5.63
C LYS A 137 -22.05 2.02 -6.35
N ASP A 138 -23.17 2.37 -6.96
CA ASP A 138 -23.53 3.70 -7.47
C ASP A 138 -22.41 4.49 -8.15
N GLY A 139 -21.81 3.90 -9.21
CA GLY A 139 -21.01 4.64 -10.18
C GLY A 139 -19.81 5.42 -9.66
N THR A 140 -19.25 5.11 -8.52
CA THR A 140 -18.16 5.89 -7.95
C THR A 140 -16.82 5.54 -8.55
N TYR A 141 -16.29 6.44 -9.37
CA TYR A 141 -14.94 6.46 -9.96
C TYR A 141 -13.80 6.27 -8.94
N ALA A 142 -14.02 6.67 -7.68
CA ALA A 142 -13.02 6.59 -6.63
C ALA A 142 -12.49 5.17 -6.40
N ASN A 143 -13.37 4.18 -6.51
CA ASN A 143 -13.02 2.77 -6.31
C ASN A 143 -12.12 2.24 -7.42
N LEU A 144 -12.44 2.57 -8.67
CA LEU A 144 -11.66 2.14 -9.83
C LEU A 144 -10.24 2.71 -9.80
N PHE A 145 -10.09 3.96 -9.44
CA PHE A 145 -8.79 4.61 -9.32
C PHE A 145 -7.89 3.90 -8.30
N LEU A 146 -8.43 3.60 -7.13
CA LEU A 146 -7.67 2.92 -6.07
C LEU A 146 -7.31 1.48 -6.46
N LEU A 147 -8.24 0.76 -7.10
CA LEU A 147 -7.97 -0.58 -7.61
C LEU A 147 -6.84 -0.58 -8.63
N CYS A 148 -6.86 0.36 -9.55
CA CYS A 148 -5.80 0.51 -10.55
C CYS A 148 -4.46 0.89 -9.90
N GLN A 149 -4.46 1.71 -8.85
CA GLN A 149 -3.23 2.05 -8.12
C GLN A 149 -2.63 0.84 -7.41
N ASN A 150 -3.44 0.05 -6.71
CA ASN A 150 -2.97 -1.14 -6.01
C ASN A 150 -2.50 -2.21 -6.99
N LEU A 151 -3.26 -2.42 -8.08
CA LEU A 151 -2.88 -3.33 -9.14
C LEU A 151 -1.55 -2.94 -9.80
N ALA A 152 -1.34 -1.64 -10.05
CA ALA A 152 -0.10 -1.15 -10.61
C ALA A 152 1.10 -1.38 -9.68
N LYS A 153 0.94 -1.17 -8.37
CA LYS A 153 1.98 -1.46 -7.37
C LYS A 153 2.35 -2.94 -7.35
N GLU A 154 1.35 -3.81 -7.34
CA GLU A 154 1.53 -5.28 -7.34
C GLU A 154 2.26 -5.75 -8.60
N LEU A 155 1.78 -5.34 -9.78
CA LEU A 155 2.41 -5.64 -11.06
C LEU A 155 3.88 -5.23 -11.14
N ILE A 156 4.21 -4.05 -10.61
CA ILE A 156 5.56 -3.50 -10.68
C ILE A 156 6.50 -4.14 -9.65
N SER A 157 6.00 -4.53 -8.49
CA SER A 157 6.79 -5.22 -7.48
C SER A 157 7.31 -6.57 -7.99
N ASP A 158 6.52 -7.25 -8.81
CA ASP A 158 6.88 -8.55 -9.41
C ASP A 158 8.02 -8.41 -10.43
N ILE A 159 8.04 -7.33 -11.22
CA ILE A 159 9.14 -7.06 -12.16
C ILE A 159 10.46 -6.78 -11.43
N GLY A 160 10.39 -6.05 -10.31
CA GLY A 160 11.57 -5.72 -9.49
C GLY A 160 12.25 -6.94 -8.89
N SER A 161 11.51 -8.00 -8.62
CA SER A 161 12.03 -9.24 -8.04
C SER A 161 12.79 -10.13 -9.05
N VAL A 162 12.50 -9.98 -10.35
CA VAL A 162 13.14 -10.77 -11.43
C VAL A 162 14.49 -10.19 -11.86
N LEU A 163 14.79 -8.94 -11.56
CA LEU A 163 16.04 -8.28 -11.98
C LEU A 163 17.22 -8.49 -11.02
N GLU A 164 17.06 -9.19 -9.91
CA GLU A 164 18.17 -9.64 -9.07
C GLU A 164 18.59 -11.06 -9.45
N GLU A 165 19.51 -11.20 -10.42
CA GLU A 165 20.29 -12.43 -10.58
C GLU A 165 20.91 -12.83 -9.23
N PRO A 166 20.92 -14.14 -8.85
CA PRO A 166 21.55 -14.56 -7.61
C PRO A 166 23.07 -14.44 -7.74
N ASN A 167 23.59 -13.28 -7.45
CA ASN A 167 25.02 -13.10 -7.26
C ASN A 167 25.36 -13.75 -5.92
N ILE A 168 25.95 -14.93 -5.98
CA ILE A 168 26.54 -15.63 -4.84
C ILE A 168 27.71 -14.76 -4.33
N ILE A 169 27.38 -13.80 -3.50
CA ILE A 169 28.32 -13.10 -2.64
C ILE A 169 27.87 -13.30 -1.21
N GLN A 170 28.81 -13.88 -0.47
CA GLN A 170 28.82 -14.16 0.96
C GLN A 170 27.96 -13.19 1.78
N HIS A 171 27.18 -13.76 2.70
CA HIS A 171 26.47 -13.08 3.78
C HIS A 171 27.36 -12.03 4.47
N SER A 172 27.24 -10.80 4.03
CA SER A 172 27.36 -9.65 4.90
C SER A 172 25.95 -9.16 5.13
N SER A 173 25.56 -9.11 6.39
CA SER A 173 24.26 -8.65 6.87
C SER A 173 23.90 -7.28 6.25
N ARG A 174 23.12 -7.24 5.16
CA ARG A 174 22.42 -6.01 4.77
C ARG A 174 21.35 -5.77 5.81
N GLN A 175 21.60 -4.79 6.69
CA GLN A 175 20.55 -4.18 7.49
C GLN A 175 19.45 -3.70 6.55
N ALA A 176 18.19 -4.11 6.80
CA ALA A 176 17.01 -3.51 6.19
C ALA A 176 17.11 -1.97 6.30
N PRO A 177 16.59 -1.18 5.33
CA PRO A 177 16.65 0.27 5.40
C PRO A 177 16.12 0.70 6.76
N GLU A 178 16.95 1.46 7.48
CA GLU A 178 16.61 1.88 8.85
C GLU A 178 15.49 2.93 8.74
N HIS A 179 14.28 2.54 9.17
CA HIS A 179 13.16 3.48 9.21
C HIS A 179 13.42 4.56 10.26
N GLU A 180 13.13 5.81 9.90
CA GLU A 180 13.32 6.95 10.78
C GLU A 180 12.34 6.94 11.96
N TYR A 181 12.82 7.42 13.10
CA TYR A 181 12.03 7.55 14.32
C TYR A 181 12.33 8.85 15.07
N VAL A 182 11.41 9.21 15.94
CA VAL A 182 11.51 10.37 16.83
C VAL A 182 11.45 9.88 18.27
N ASP A 183 12.41 10.33 19.07
CA ASP A 183 12.34 10.23 20.52
C ASP A 183 11.53 11.43 21.05
N LEU A 184 10.35 11.14 21.59
CA LEU A 184 9.47 12.12 22.22
C LEU A 184 9.78 12.25 23.73
N ALA A 185 10.83 11.61 24.23
CA ALA A 185 11.18 11.55 25.64
C ALA A 185 9.99 11.21 26.56
N LEU A 186 9.20 10.22 26.11
CA LEU A 186 8.07 9.71 26.88
C LEU A 186 8.56 8.82 28.02
N PRO A 187 7.81 8.70 29.13
CA PRO A 187 8.18 7.89 30.29
C PRO A 187 8.54 6.44 29.97
N SER A 188 7.90 5.83 28.97
CA SER A 188 8.19 4.46 28.52
C SER A 188 9.49 4.31 27.74
N GLY A 189 10.12 5.41 27.27
CA GLY A 189 11.22 5.39 26.33
C GLY A 189 10.85 4.94 24.92
N THR A 190 9.56 4.94 24.58
CA THR A 190 9.07 4.56 23.26
C THR A 190 9.53 5.53 22.17
N LEU A 191 10.14 4.98 21.12
CA LEU A 191 10.51 5.71 19.91
C LEU A 191 9.41 5.52 18.86
N TRP A 192 8.93 6.62 18.29
CA TRP A 192 7.82 6.63 17.33
C TRP A 192 8.33 6.79 15.91
N ALA A 193 7.89 5.96 14.99
CA ALA A 193 8.20 6.11 13.59
C ALA A 193 7.76 7.45 13.03
N THR A 194 8.47 7.98 12.04
CA THR A 194 8.12 9.24 11.36
C THR A 194 6.92 9.07 10.43
N CYS A 195 6.69 7.89 9.85
CA CYS A 195 5.60 7.59 8.92
C CYS A 195 4.87 6.29 9.26
N ASN A 196 3.72 6.08 8.61
CA ASN A 196 2.91 4.87 8.74
C ASN A 196 3.55 3.71 7.95
N VAL A 197 3.16 2.46 8.25
CA VAL A 197 3.49 1.31 7.40
C VAL A 197 2.92 1.57 6.00
N GLY A 198 3.71 1.30 4.95
CA GLY A 198 3.36 1.56 3.56
C GLY A 198 3.53 3.02 3.10
N ALA A 199 3.96 3.93 3.99
CA ALA A 199 4.25 5.33 3.67
C ALA A 199 5.75 5.61 3.67
N THR A 200 6.17 6.60 2.88
CA THR A 200 7.55 7.11 2.81
C THR A 200 7.71 8.49 3.41
N LYS A 201 6.60 9.19 3.66
CA LYS A 201 6.56 10.54 4.24
C LYS A 201 5.54 10.62 5.38
N PRO A 202 5.75 11.52 6.35
CA PRO A 202 4.88 11.63 7.52
C PRO A 202 3.41 11.93 7.21
N GLU A 203 3.13 12.66 6.13
CA GLU A 203 1.80 13.05 5.69
C GLU A 203 1.06 12.00 4.86
N GLU A 204 1.76 10.96 4.37
CA GLU A 204 1.13 9.88 3.61
C GLU A 204 0.33 8.95 4.54
N TYR A 205 -0.84 8.52 4.09
CA TYR A 205 -1.74 7.67 4.89
C TYR A 205 -1.16 6.28 5.13
N GLY A 206 -0.34 5.77 4.19
CA GLY A 206 0.19 4.40 4.20
C GLY A 206 -0.87 3.35 3.88
N ASP A 207 -0.56 2.13 4.25
CA ASP A 207 -1.43 0.98 4.08
C ASP A 207 -2.42 0.81 5.24
N TYR A 208 -3.52 0.09 4.99
CA TYR A 208 -4.53 -0.22 5.99
C TYR A 208 -4.55 -1.71 6.26
N PHE A 209 -4.67 -2.07 7.53
CA PHE A 209 -4.64 -3.45 7.99
C PHE A 209 -5.85 -3.75 8.87
N SER A 210 -6.44 -4.94 8.73
CA SER A 210 -7.29 -5.46 9.81
C SER A 210 -6.41 -5.83 11.00
N TRP A 211 -6.97 -5.76 12.18
CA TRP A 211 -6.22 -6.06 13.40
C TRP A 211 -5.65 -7.48 13.40
N GLY A 212 -4.32 -7.61 13.54
CA GLY A 212 -3.63 -8.89 13.46
C GLY A 212 -3.35 -9.42 12.06
N GLU A 213 -3.68 -8.68 11.01
CA GLU A 213 -3.28 -9.01 9.65
C GLU A 213 -2.05 -8.19 9.24
N THR A 214 -1.16 -8.82 8.48
CA THR A 214 0.14 -8.25 8.13
C THR A 214 0.25 -7.84 6.66
N THR A 215 -0.75 -8.18 5.87
CA THR A 215 -0.87 -7.80 4.45
C THR A 215 -2.02 -6.82 4.31
N PRO A 216 -1.81 -5.67 3.64
CA PRO A 216 -2.89 -4.75 3.36
C PRO A 216 -3.93 -5.39 2.44
N LYS A 217 -5.19 -5.00 2.60
CA LYS A 217 -6.28 -5.45 1.74
C LYS A 217 -7.25 -4.31 1.41
N ILE A 218 -8.18 -4.55 0.52
CA ILE A 218 -9.10 -3.52 0.03
C ILE A 218 -10.42 -3.57 0.79
N PHE A 219 -10.89 -4.77 1.14
CA PHE A 219 -12.13 -4.99 1.87
C PHE A 219 -11.87 -5.35 3.31
N PHE A 220 -12.68 -4.78 4.17
CA PHE A 220 -12.53 -4.85 5.61
C PHE A 220 -13.87 -5.20 6.24
N ASP A 221 -14.19 -6.50 6.22
CA ASP A 221 -15.38 -7.06 6.87
C ASP A 221 -15.09 -8.44 7.47
N TRP A 222 -16.08 -9.01 8.16
CA TRP A 222 -15.94 -10.30 8.79
C TRP A 222 -15.84 -11.46 7.80
N SER A 223 -16.31 -11.30 6.55
CA SER A 223 -16.26 -12.38 5.55
C SER A 223 -14.85 -12.69 5.08
N ASN A 224 -13.94 -11.72 5.20
CA ASN A 224 -12.54 -11.83 4.76
C ASN A 224 -11.52 -11.58 5.88
N TYR A 225 -11.98 -11.48 7.14
CA TYR A 225 -11.07 -11.35 8.28
C TYR A 225 -10.38 -12.68 8.59
N LYS A 226 -9.06 -12.66 8.66
CA LYS A 226 -8.18 -13.85 8.79
C LYS A 226 -8.52 -14.72 9.99
N TYR A 227 -8.92 -14.12 11.10
CA TYR A 227 -9.11 -14.80 12.37
C TYR A 227 -10.57 -15.09 12.71
N CYS A 228 -11.39 -15.29 11.68
CA CYS A 228 -12.76 -15.81 11.83
C CYS A 228 -13.15 -16.69 10.64
N ASN A 229 -14.29 -17.38 10.75
CA ASN A 229 -14.90 -18.12 9.66
C ASN A 229 -16.11 -17.35 9.10
N GLY A 230 -15.86 -16.10 8.67
CA GLY A 230 -16.84 -15.25 7.99
C GLY A 230 -17.79 -14.48 8.92
N SER A 231 -17.66 -14.54 10.24
CA SER A 231 -18.55 -13.86 11.19
C SER A 231 -17.83 -13.48 12.50
N CYS A 232 -18.29 -12.40 13.13
CA CYS A 232 -17.83 -12.01 14.47
C CYS A 232 -18.14 -13.02 15.57
N THR A 233 -18.98 -14.01 15.29
CA THR A 233 -19.30 -15.11 16.21
C THR A 233 -18.54 -16.40 15.91
N THR A 234 -17.56 -16.35 15.00
CA THR A 234 -16.75 -17.51 14.59
C THR A 234 -15.26 -17.24 14.66
N ILE A 235 -14.83 -16.46 15.66
CA ILE A 235 -13.44 -16.07 15.87
C ILE A 235 -12.58 -17.31 16.16
N THR A 236 -11.43 -17.42 15.48
CA THR A 236 -10.54 -18.58 15.55
C THR A 236 -9.26 -18.31 16.32
N LYS A 237 -8.88 -17.04 16.52
CA LYS A 237 -7.69 -16.61 17.29
C LYS A 237 -7.94 -15.24 17.91
N TYR A 238 -7.29 -14.95 19.02
CA TYR A 238 -7.49 -13.71 19.79
C TYR A 238 -8.93 -13.57 20.31
N CYS A 239 -9.43 -14.64 20.90
CA CYS A 239 -10.78 -14.72 21.39
C CYS A 239 -10.81 -14.88 22.90
N THR A 240 -11.54 -14.00 23.58
CA THR A 240 -11.71 -14.01 25.04
C THR A 240 -13.08 -14.52 25.49
N ASN A 241 -14.02 -14.71 24.54
CA ASN A 241 -15.42 -15.05 24.82
C ASN A 241 -15.87 -16.24 23.98
N SER A 242 -16.33 -17.30 24.63
CA SER A 242 -16.82 -18.52 23.99
C SER A 242 -18.07 -18.33 23.09
N ILE A 243 -18.81 -17.24 23.28
CA ILE A 243 -19.93 -16.87 22.38
C ILE A 243 -19.41 -16.32 21.04
N ALA A 244 -18.23 -15.69 21.06
CA ALA A 244 -17.61 -15.11 19.87
C ALA A 244 -16.77 -16.11 19.07
N GLY A 245 -16.33 -17.23 19.67
CA GLY A 245 -15.52 -18.22 18.95
C GLY A 245 -14.69 -19.13 19.84
N THR A 246 -13.54 -19.57 19.31
CA THR A 246 -12.58 -20.43 20.01
C THR A 246 -11.72 -19.60 20.96
N VAL A 247 -11.91 -19.79 22.26
CA VAL A 247 -11.19 -19.00 23.29
C VAL A 247 -9.74 -19.44 23.38
N ASP A 248 -8.81 -18.48 23.21
CA ASP A 248 -7.38 -18.63 23.42
C ASP A 248 -6.81 -17.63 24.45
N ASN A 249 -7.64 -16.67 24.90
CA ASN A 249 -7.30 -15.63 25.89
C ASN A 249 -6.06 -14.78 25.54
N LYS A 250 -5.70 -14.70 24.27
CA LYS A 250 -4.61 -13.83 23.81
C LYS A 250 -5.10 -12.40 23.68
N MET A 251 -4.52 -11.50 24.44
CA MET A 251 -4.89 -10.08 24.52
C MET A 251 -3.92 -9.15 23.76
N GLU A 252 -2.85 -9.69 23.22
CA GLU A 252 -1.89 -8.96 22.40
C GLU A 252 -1.49 -9.77 21.18
N LEU A 253 -1.17 -9.06 20.08
CA LEU A 253 -0.69 -9.69 18.86
C LEU A 253 0.64 -10.41 19.09
N GLU A 254 0.75 -11.60 18.55
CA GLU A 254 2.02 -12.29 18.37
C GLU A 254 2.85 -11.55 17.32
N PRO A 255 4.19 -11.58 17.39
CA PRO A 255 5.05 -10.86 16.41
C PRO A 255 4.79 -11.23 14.94
N ALA A 256 4.35 -12.45 14.68
CA ALA A 256 3.99 -12.91 13.33
C ALA A 256 2.70 -12.29 12.77
N ASP A 257 1.88 -11.72 13.66
CA ASP A 257 0.58 -11.11 13.33
C ASP A 257 0.61 -9.58 13.54
N ASP A 258 1.77 -9.03 13.89
CA ASP A 258 1.99 -7.60 14.04
C ASP A 258 2.42 -6.99 12.69
N ALA A 259 1.60 -6.11 12.13
CA ALA A 259 1.83 -5.52 10.82
C ALA A 259 3.14 -4.70 10.75
N ALA A 260 3.52 -4.02 11.83
CA ALA A 260 4.80 -3.29 11.88
C ALA A 260 6.00 -4.26 11.91
N THR A 261 5.93 -5.30 12.72
CA THR A 261 6.98 -6.33 12.77
C THR A 261 7.14 -7.05 11.43
N ALA A 262 6.03 -7.44 10.80
CA ALA A 262 6.06 -8.17 9.55
C ALA A 262 6.61 -7.35 8.37
N ASN A 263 6.28 -6.06 8.31
CA ASN A 263 6.67 -5.19 7.19
C ASN A 263 8.01 -4.48 7.41
N TRP A 264 8.40 -4.18 8.67
CA TRP A 264 9.60 -3.40 9.00
C TRP A 264 10.67 -4.18 9.77
N GLY A 265 10.39 -5.44 10.10
CA GLY A 265 11.31 -6.32 10.83
C GLY A 265 11.20 -6.24 12.35
N THR A 266 11.89 -7.15 13.01
CA THR A 266 11.76 -7.43 14.47
C THR A 266 12.19 -6.29 15.40
N GLY A 267 12.76 -5.21 14.88
CA GLY A 267 13.06 -3.99 15.64
C GLY A 267 11.86 -3.09 15.85
N TRP A 268 10.75 -3.34 15.12
CA TRP A 268 9.54 -2.55 15.10
C TRP A 268 8.33 -3.38 15.51
N GLN A 269 7.35 -2.72 16.09
CA GLN A 269 6.07 -3.33 16.46
C GLN A 269 4.95 -2.28 16.42
N MET A 270 3.70 -2.71 16.39
CA MET A 270 2.57 -1.83 16.63
C MET A 270 2.61 -1.32 18.08
N PRO A 271 2.16 -0.09 18.36
CA PRO A 271 2.09 0.40 19.74
C PRO A 271 1.13 -0.45 20.57
N SER A 272 1.38 -0.60 21.86
CA SER A 272 0.37 -1.11 22.79
C SER A 272 -0.68 -0.03 23.10
N GLU A 273 -1.82 -0.43 23.65
CA GLU A 273 -2.82 0.52 24.16
C GLU A 273 -2.20 1.52 25.16
N THR A 274 -1.35 1.05 26.08
CA THR A 274 -0.66 1.90 27.04
C THR A 274 0.22 2.95 26.35
N GLN A 275 0.92 2.60 25.27
CA GLN A 275 1.74 3.54 24.51
C GLN A 275 0.87 4.56 23.75
N LEU A 276 -0.31 4.14 23.25
CA LEU A 276 -1.28 5.09 22.66
C LEU A 276 -1.82 6.05 23.73
N LEU A 277 -2.17 5.58 24.91
CA LEU A 277 -2.61 6.43 26.03
C LEU A 277 -1.49 7.37 26.49
N GLU A 278 -0.25 6.92 26.50
CA GLU A 278 0.90 7.74 26.90
C GLU A 278 1.15 8.91 25.93
N ILE A 279 1.08 8.66 24.62
CA ILE A 279 1.34 9.71 23.62
C ILE A 279 0.25 10.78 23.57
N ILE A 280 -0.99 10.46 23.96
CA ILE A 280 -2.09 11.43 24.03
C ILE A 280 -2.26 12.06 25.43
N ASN A 281 -1.46 11.64 26.41
CA ASN A 281 -1.53 12.21 27.75
C ASN A 281 -1.06 13.67 27.74
N SER A 282 -1.96 14.58 28.14
CA SER A 282 -1.68 16.01 28.18
C SER A 282 -0.53 16.42 29.11
N ASN A 283 -0.07 15.57 30.01
CA ASN A 283 1.15 15.82 30.79
C ASN A 283 2.42 15.62 29.96
N ASN A 284 2.40 14.73 28.97
CA ASN A 284 3.55 14.35 28.17
C ASN A 284 3.67 15.15 26.86
N THR A 285 2.54 15.45 26.23
CA THR A 285 2.51 16.03 24.87
C THR A 285 1.49 17.17 24.75
N THR A 286 1.67 17.96 23.71
CA THR A 286 0.67 18.91 23.19
C THR A 286 0.26 18.41 21.81
N ILE A 287 -1.05 18.36 21.57
CA ILE A 287 -1.65 17.87 20.33
C ILE A 287 -2.34 19.01 19.62
N THR A 288 -2.02 19.21 18.36
CA THR A 288 -2.53 20.31 17.55
C THR A 288 -3.04 19.78 16.22
N TRP A 289 -4.31 20.06 15.90
CA TRP A 289 -4.85 19.85 14.56
C TRP A 289 -4.20 20.83 13.57
N THR A 290 -3.60 20.32 12.51
CA THR A 290 -2.91 21.14 11.53
C THR A 290 -2.83 20.41 10.18
N SER A 291 -2.20 21.02 9.19
CA SER A 291 -1.89 20.35 7.92
C SER A 291 -0.39 20.35 7.67
N GLN A 292 0.09 19.25 7.08
CA GLN A 292 1.45 19.09 6.58
C GLN A 292 1.38 18.73 5.09
N ASN A 293 2.01 19.53 4.24
CA ASN A 293 1.95 19.37 2.77
C ASN A 293 0.53 19.21 2.21
N GLY A 294 -0.45 19.91 2.80
CA GLY A 294 -1.86 19.87 2.37
C GLY A 294 -2.69 18.72 2.95
N VAL A 295 -2.09 17.83 3.74
CA VAL A 295 -2.78 16.73 4.43
C VAL A 295 -3.05 17.12 5.87
N TYR A 296 -4.32 17.06 6.30
CA TYR A 296 -4.71 17.32 7.68
C TYR A 296 -4.37 16.16 8.60
N GLY A 297 -4.14 16.48 9.88
CA GLY A 297 -3.82 15.50 10.91
C GLY A 297 -3.44 16.15 12.23
N HIS A 298 -2.98 15.33 13.17
CA HIS A 298 -2.48 15.80 14.46
C HIS A 298 -0.95 15.86 14.48
N LYS A 299 -0.43 17.04 14.78
CA LYS A 299 0.97 17.20 15.22
C LYS A 299 1.01 16.97 16.73
N ILE A 300 1.74 15.97 17.15
CA ILE A 300 1.94 15.60 18.56
C ILE A 300 3.35 16.02 18.94
N THR A 301 3.46 16.98 19.86
CA THR A 301 4.72 17.59 20.28
C THR A 301 5.01 17.24 21.73
N SER A 302 6.17 16.69 22.00
CA SER A 302 6.65 16.41 23.36
C SER A 302 6.83 17.67 24.17
N LYS A 303 6.36 17.67 25.41
CA LYS A 303 6.62 18.74 26.37
C LYS A 303 8.00 18.66 27.00
N SER A 304 8.63 17.50 26.95
CA SER A 304 9.94 17.26 27.57
C SER A 304 11.09 17.76 26.69
N ASN A 305 11.06 17.50 25.37
CA ASN A 305 12.16 17.83 24.48
C ASN A 305 11.79 18.65 23.23
N GLY A 306 10.49 18.92 23.00
CA GLY A 306 9.99 19.69 21.86
C GLY A 306 9.93 18.92 20.54
N ASN A 307 10.40 17.70 20.48
CA ASN A 307 10.30 16.85 19.30
C ASN A 307 8.84 16.54 18.97
N SER A 308 8.54 16.28 17.71
CA SER A 308 7.17 16.02 17.29
C SER A 308 7.07 14.97 16.20
N ILE A 309 5.90 14.30 16.15
CA ILE A 309 5.47 13.47 15.02
C ILE A 309 4.17 14.03 14.45
N PHE A 310 3.88 13.65 13.22
CA PHE A 310 2.62 13.97 12.54
C PHE A 310 1.84 12.69 12.27
N LEU A 311 0.60 12.62 12.74
CA LEU A 311 -0.35 11.54 12.45
C LEU A 311 -1.38 12.06 11.44
N PRO A 312 -1.32 11.68 10.17
CA PRO A 312 -2.29 12.13 9.17
C PRO A 312 -3.70 11.61 9.47
N ALA A 313 -4.70 12.40 9.11
CA ALA A 313 -6.12 12.03 9.21
C ALA A 313 -6.47 11.04 8.10
N ALA A 314 -5.99 9.81 8.24
CA ALA A 314 -6.10 8.76 7.24
C ALA A 314 -7.50 8.13 7.15
N GLY A 315 -8.41 8.46 8.10
CA GLY A 315 -9.69 7.78 8.23
C GLY A 315 -9.54 6.31 8.64
N ASN A 316 -10.57 5.55 8.39
CA ASN A 316 -10.55 4.08 8.47
C ASN A 316 -11.25 3.45 7.27
N ARG A 317 -11.24 2.12 7.20
CA ARG A 317 -11.97 1.34 6.20
C ARG A 317 -12.85 0.33 6.89
N ALA A 318 -14.12 0.32 6.57
CA ALA A 318 -15.09 -0.62 7.14
C ALA A 318 -16.12 -1.01 6.11
N LEU A 319 -16.46 -2.29 6.03
CA LEU A 319 -17.41 -2.86 5.09
C LEU A 319 -17.02 -2.49 3.64
N ASP A 320 -17.98 -2.05 2.85
CA ASP A 320 -17.81 -1.58 1.48
C ASP A 320 -17.56 -0.06 1.36
N ILE A 321 -17.31 0.62 2.50
CA ILE A 321 -17.04 2.05 2.56
C ILE A 321 -15.52 2.27 2.61
N PHE A 322 -14.94 2.81 1.53
CA PHE A 322 -13.49 2.86 1.32
C PHE A 322 -12.73 3.85 2.19
N PHE A 323 -13.30 4.99 2.51
CA PHE A 323 -12.68 5.99 3.37
C PHE A 323 -13.74 6.63 4.24
N ILE A 324 -13.91 6.12 5.43
CA ILE A 324 -14.73 6.85 6.40
C ILE A 324 -13.84 7.99 6.91
N ASP A 325 -14.23 9.21 6.54
CA ASP A 325 -13.67 10.47 7.04
C ASP A 325 -12.17 10.70 6.81
N ALA A 326 -11.56 10.16 5.74
CA ALA A 326 -10.20 10.52 5.35
C ALA A 326 -10.08 12.04 5.13
N GLY A 327 -9.02 12.65 5.67
CA GLY A 327 -8.83 14.10 5.72
C GLY A 327 -9.55 14.78 6.89
N LYS A 328 -10.38 14.05 7.67
CA LYS A 328 -11.14 14.56 8.81
C LYS A 328 -10.87 13.80 10.10
N SER A 329 -10.60 12.49 10.02
CA SER A 329 -10.32 11.63 11.17
C SER A 329 -9.09 10.77 10.94
N GLY A 330 -8.49 10.26 12.01
CA GLY A 330 -7.44 9.26 11.98
C GLY A 330 -7.76 8.11 12.91
N CYS A 331 -7.47 6.88 12.44
CA CYS A 331 -7.64 5.64 13.18
C CYS A 331 -6.35 4.84 13.08
N TYR A 332 -5.80 4.46 14.23
CA TYR A 332 -4.48 3.83 14.32
C TYR A 332 -4.51 2.64 15.26
N TRP A 333 -4.31 1.45 14.72
CA TRP A 333 -4.29 0.23 15.50
C TRP A 333 -3.20 0.20 16.58
N SER A 334 -3.55 -0.36 17.72
CA SER A 334 -2.59 -0.93 18.66
C SER A 334 -2.47 -2.43 18.45
N ARG A 335 -1.45 -3.05 19.08
CA ARG A 335 -1.34 -4.51 19.14
C ARG A 335 -2.21 -5.13 20.25
N SER A 336 -2.89 -4.31 21.07
CA SER A 336 -3.67 -4.77 22.23
C SER A 336 -5.13 -5.03 21.84
N LEU A 337 -5.68 -6.11 22.39
CA LEU A 337 -7.09 -6.46 22.33
C LEU A 337 -7.80 -6.03 23.62
N ASP A 338 -9.00 -5.53 23.51
CA ASP A 338 -9.87 -5.26 24.66
C ASP A 338 -10.57 -6.53 25.15
N SER A 339 -10.98 -6.55 26.40
CA SER A 339 -11.72 -7.65 27.01
C SER A 339 -13.06 -7.97 26.32
N SER A 340 -13.63 -7.03 25.58
CA SER A 340 -14.82 -7.25 24.75
C SER A 340 -14.54 -7.97 23.41
N GLY A 341 -13.25 -8.17 23.07
CA GLY A 341 -12.82 -8.86 21.86
C GLY A 341 -12.63 -7.96 20.66
N GLY A 342 -12.61 -6.63 20.84
CA GLY A 342 -12.25 -5.66 19.81
C GLY A 342 -10.79 -5.21 19.90
N GLY A 343 -10.21 -4.75 18.80
CA GLY A 343 -8.88 -4.14 18.77
C GLY A 343 -8.89 -2.74 19.39
N CYS A 344 -7.90 -2.43 20.24
CA CYS A 344 -7.73 -1.08 20.75
C CYS A 344 -7.10 -0.18 19.66
N SER A 345 -7.67 0.99 19.46
CA SER A 345 -7.25 1.95 18.44
C SER A 345 -7.24 3.38 18.96
N LEU A 346 -6.26 4.16 18.52
CA LEU A 346 -6.27 5.61 18.68
C LEU A 346 -7.16 6.22 17.61
N PHE A 347 -8.18 6.96 18.05
CA PHE A 347 -9.12 7.66 17.19
C PHE A 347 -9.10 9.17 17.43
N PHE A 348 -9.19 9.96 16.36
CA PHE A 348 -9.31 11.41 16.45
C PHE A 348 -10.06 12.03 15.26
N PHE A 349 -10.67 13.15 15.51
CA PHE A 349 -11.05 14.19 14.55
C PHE A 349 -10.14 15.41 14.75
N ASP A 350 -10.64 16.61 14.44
CA ASP A 350 -9.99 17.89 14.77
C ASP A 350 -9.95 18.19 16.28
N SER A 351 -10.66 17.39 17.07
CA SER A 351 -10.74 17.43 18.53
C SER A 351 -9.70 16.55 19.20
N GLN A 352 -9.70 16.50 20.53
CA GLN A 352 -8.78 15.67 21.30
C GLN A 352 -8.92 14.19 20.96
N PRO A 353 -7.79 13.47 20.74
CA PRO A 353 -7.80 12.06 20.48
C PRO A 353 -8.18 11.24 21.71
N PHE A 354 -8.68 10.03 21.48
CA PHE A 354 -8.95 9.05 22.52
C PHE A 354 -8.63 7.64 22.03
N VAL A 355 -8.41 6.72 22.96
CA VAL A 355 -8.29 5.30 22.65
C VAL A 355 -9.66 4.66 22.79
N GLY A 356 -10.11 3.97 21.75
CA GLY A 356 -11.38 3.27 21.69
C GLY A 356 -11.21 1.82 21.25
N VAL A 357 -12.32 1.09 21.20
CA VAL A 357 -12.38 -0.32 20.82
C VAL A 357 -13.18 -0.46 19.53
N TYR A 358 -12.60 -1.13 18.55
CA TYR A 358 -13.19 -1.27 17.23
C TYR A 358 -13.20 -2.72 16.74
N ASN A 359 -14.03 -3.01 15.74
CA ASN A 359 -14.09 -4.34 15.15
C ASN A 359 -12.76 -4.69 14.47
N CYS A 360 -12.17 -5.82 14.84
CA CYS A 360 -10.89 -6.28 14.32
C CYS A 360 -10.85 -6.43 12.80
N CYS A 361 -11.99 -6.59 12.14
CA CYS A 361 -12.09 -6.67 10.69
C CYS A 361 -11.94 -5.31 9.98
N TYR A 362 -12.02 -4.19 10.70
CA TYR A 362 -11.83 -2.86 10.09
C TYR A 362 -10.38 -2.63 9.67
N GLY A 363 -10.20 -1.79 8.65
CA GLY A 363 -8.89 -1.39 8.17
C GLY A 363 -8.47 -0.06 8.75
N GLU A 364 -7.38 -0.05 9.50
CA GLU A 364 -6.82 1.17 10.08
C GLU A 364 -5.33 1.29 9.78
N SER A 365 -4.81 2.50 9.91
CA SER A 365 -3.39 2.77 9.74
C SER A 365 -2.57 2.15 10.88
N VAL A 366 -1.29 1.90 10.62
CA VAL A 366 -0.33 1.45 11.61
C VAL A 366 0.82 2.44 11.70
N ARG A 367 1.02 3.06 12.87
CA ARG A 367 2.20 3.86 13.19
C ARG A 367 3.14 3.03 14.06
N PRO A 368 4.27 2.54 13.50
CA PRO A 368 5.20 1.68 14.26
C PRO A 368 5.88 2.39 15.42
N VAL A 369 6.26 1.58 16.41
CA VAL A 369 7.10 1.98 17.53
C VAL A 369 8.24 1.00 17.75
N ARG A 370 9.27 1.45 18.44
CA ARG A 370 10.34 0.59 19.00
C ARG A 370 10.68 1.04 20.42
N VAL A 371 11.15 0.12 21.23
CA VAL A 371 11.61 0.43 22.58
C VAL A 371 13.15 0.45 22.57
N GLN A 372 13.76 1.46 23.16
CA GLN A 372 15.21 1.48 23.39
C GLN A 372 15.55 0.29 24.30
N ARG A 373 16.46 -0.56 23.84
CA ARG A 373 17.01 -1.66 24.64
C ARG A 373 18.12 -1.17 25.56
#